data_97e8d37af80904ccd311855c7daa7525
#
_entry.id   97e8d37af80904ccd311855c7daa7525
#
_cell.length_a   1.000
_cell.length_b   1.000
_cell.length_c   1.000
_cell.angle_alpha   90.00
_cell.angle_beta   90.00
_cell.angle_gamma   90.00
#
_symmetry.space_group_name_H-M   'P 1'
#
loop_
_entity.id
_entity.type
_entity.pdbx_description
1 polymer ?
#
loop_
_entity_poly.entity_id
_entity_poly.type
_entity_poly.pdbx_seq_one_letter_code
_entity_poly.pdbx_strand_id
1 'polypeptide(L)'
;MNLATSLQPDQQPARWDDHVAAYEAVFEPLSLAFARRALDLLGIRPGDRLIDVGAGCGGAALAAANRGAQVLAVDASSMMVARMRARANGTNGGAGRIWAVAMDGTALAVPNASFDAALSVFGVILFPDAVRGMREIVRVLKPGGRVAVVSWTETERYELAARLIAAITEVRGPQPPPSVLPAQLRFREEPVFRSLFAQAGLTVHEIVRLEQRWPLPSARWIAEHIAFAPGMAAMVQGLGADRTRVLDAFVVALERDQGRGEVSLSAIAHSGLATKPEW
;
A
#
# COMPACT_ATOMS: atom_id res chain seq x y z
N MET A 1 -34.09 -1.16 -0.27
CA MET A 1 -33.37 -2.44 -0.04
C MET A 1 -31.88 -2.09 -0.05
N ASN A 2 -31.28 -1.90 1.13
CA ASN A 2 -29.86 -1.52 1.28
C ASN A 2 -29.02 -2.74 0.87
N LEU A 3 -28.50 -2.74 -0.34
CA LEU A 3 -27.41 -3.64 -0.72
C LEU A 3 -26.19 -3.18 0.08
N ALA A 4 -25.99 -3.77 1.25
CA ALA A 4 -24.71 -3.67 1.94
C ALA A 4 -23.65 -4.12 0.92
N THR A 5 -22.91 -3.17 0.37
CA THR A 5 -21.82 -3.47 -0.59
C THR A 5 -20.83 -4.36 0.14
N SER A 6 -20.72 -5.63 -0.27
CA SER A 6 -19.78 -6.56 0.37
C SER A 6 -18.37 -5.99 0.24
N LEU A 7 -17.58 -6.11 1.33
CA LEU A 7 -16.18 -5.67 1.33
C LEU A 7 -15.40 -6.38 0.23
N GLN A 8 -14.63 -5.61 -0.53
CA GLN A 8 -13.73 -6.16 -1.54
C GLN A 8 -12.60 -6.96 -0.87
N PRO A 9 -11.94 -7.89 -1.58
CA PRO A 9 -10.91 -8.75 -0.99
C PRO A 9 -9.83 -7.98 -0.22
N ASP A 10 -9.30 -6.89 -0.78
CA ASP A 10 -8.24 -6.08 -0.16
C ASP A 10 -8.72 -5.27 1.07
N GLN A 11 -10.04 -5.14 1.26
CA GLN A 11 -10.65 -4.46 2.41
C GLN A 11 -10.88 -5.39 3.60
N GLN A 12 -10.55 -6.67 3.48
CA GLN A 12 -10.80 -7.70 4.50
C GLN A 12 -9.48 -8.08 5.17
N PRO A 13 -9.18 -7.61 6.41
CA PRO A 13 -7.88 -7.83 7.06
C PRO A 13 -7.45 -9.29 7.15
N ALA A 14 -8.38 -10.19 7.48
CA ALA A 14 -8.09 -11.63 7.60
C ALA A 14 -7.61 -12.26 6.27
N ARG A 15 -7.96 -11.69 5.11
CA ARG A 15 -7.47 -12.20 3.83
C ARG A 15 -5.99 -11.90 3.59
N TRP A 16 -5.45 -10.87 4.23
CA TRP A 16 -4.02 -10.55 4.14
C TRP A 16 -3.14 -11.53 4.92
N ASP A 17 -3.71 -12.24 5.90
CA ASP A 17 -2.98 -13.22 6.69
C ASP A 17 -2.34 -14.33 5.83
N ASP A 18 -2.99 -14.71 4.72
CA ASP A 18 -2.49 -15.75 3.81
C ASP A 18 -1.46 -15.22 2.79
N HIS A 19 -1.25 -13.90 2.73
CA HIS A 19 -0.41 -13.27 1.69
C HIS A 19 0.92 -12.72 2.20
N VAL A 20 1.25 -12.84 3.49
CA VAL A 20 2.42 -12.22 4.13
C VAL A 20 3.72 -12.47 3.38
N ALA A 21 4.04 -13.73 3.09
CA ALA A 21 5.30 -14.08 2.42
C ALA A 21 5.36 -13.57 0.97
N ALA A 22 4.27 -13.72 0.22
CA ALA A 22 4.19 -13.26 -1.16
C ALA A 22 4.20 -11.72 -1.22
N TYR A 23 3.49 -11.04 -0.33
CA TYR A 23 3.52 -9.58 -0.19
C TYR A 23 4.93 -9.07 0.08
N GLU A 24 5.62 -9.65 1.06
CA GLU A 24 6.99 -9.25 1.42
C GLU A 24 7.98 -9.47 0.26
N ALA A 25 7.86 -10.58 -0.46
CA ALA A 25 8.76 -10.89 -1.56
C ALA A 25 8.49 -10.06 -2.82
N VAL A 26 7.21 -9.85 -3.17
CA VAL A 26 6.80 -9.27 -4.44
C VAL A 26 6.52 -7.78 -4.33
N PHE A 27 5.67 -7.38 -3.40
CA PHE A 27 5.11 -6.03 -3.37
C PHE A 27 5.82 -5.06 -2.43
N GLU A 28 6.30 -5.55 -1.29
CA GLU A 28 6.95 -4.66 -0.30
C GLU A 28 8.18 -3.92 -0.88
N PRO A 29 9.03 -4.51 -1.74
CA PRO A 29 10.14 -3.76 -2.36
C PRO A 29 9.66 -2.51 -3.12
N LEU A 30 8.55 -2.61 -3.85
CA LEU A 30 7.95 -1.49 -4.54
C LEU A 30 7.34 -0.48 -3.57
N SER A 31 6.51 -0.94 -2.62
CA SER A 31 5.87 -0.04 -1.64
C SER A 31 6.91 0.68 -0.79
N LEU A 32 8.03 0.02 -0.45
CA LEU A 32 9.15 0.62 0.28
C LEU A 32 9.86 1.72 -0.53
N ALA A 33 9.97 1.57 -1.86
CA ALA A 33 10.53 2.63 -2.71
C ALA A 33 9.69 3.92 -2.63
N PHE A 34 8.36 3.81 -2.67
CA PHE A 34 7.44 4.93 -2.44
C PHE A 34 7.50 5.44 -1.00
N ALA A 35 7.57 4.54 -0.01
CA ALA A 35 7.65 4.89 1.40
C ALA A 35 8.88 5.74 1.71
N ARG A 36 10.04 5.42 1.14
CA ARG A 36 11.28 6.21 1.33
C ARG A 36 11.09 7.64 0.90
N ARG A 37 10.43 7.85 -0.26
CA ARG A 37 10.14 9.20 -0.75
C ARG A 37 9.10 9.92 0.11
N ALA A 38 8.06 9.23 0.58
CA ALA A 38 7.08 9.78 1.51
C ALA A 38 7.74 10.20 2.85
N LEU A 39 8.69 9.41 3.35
CA LEU A 39 9.47 9.74 4.55
C LEU A 39 10.41 10.94 4.33
N ASP A 40 10.93 11.14 3.11
CA ASP A 40 11.71 12.34 2.76
C ASP A 40 10.81 13.58 2.81
N LEU A 41 9.61 13.51 2.23
CA LEU A 41 8.63 14.60 2.27
C LEU A 41 8.19 14.92 3.70
N LEU A 42 8.01 13.90 4.56
CA LEU A 42 7.70 14.09 5.96
C LEU A 42 8.84 14.79 6.73
N GLY A 43 10.08 14.74 6.23
CA GLY A 43 11.24 15.32 6.91
C GLY A 43 11.43 14.74 8.31
N ILE A 44 11.37 13.41 8.44
CA ILE A 44 11.50 12.70 9.73
C ILE A 44 12.84 12.99 10.38
N ARG A 45 12.81 13.34 11.67
CA ARG A 45 13.97 13.66 12.49
C ARG A 45 14.19 12.59 13.55
N PRO A 46 15.44 12.39 14.02
CA PRO A 46 15.68 11.54 15.18
C PRO A 46 14.85 11.99 16.40
N GLY A 47 14.16 11.02 17.02
CA GLY A 47 13.28 11.27 18.15
C GLY A 47 11.81 11.58 17.80
N ASP A 48 11.48 11.90 16.54
CA ASP A 48 10.08 12.09 16.10
C ASP A 48 9.26 10.82 16.45
N ARG A 49 8.07 11.03 16.99
CA ARG A 49 7.08 9.96 17.18
C ARG A 49 6.24 9.84 15.92
N LEU A 50 6.35 8.72 15.24
CA LEU A 50 5.64 8.42 13.99
C LEU A 50 4.63 7.30 14.20
N ILE A 51 3.44 7.44 13.62
CA ILE A 51 2.51 6.32 13.46
C ILE A 51 2.48 5.89 11.99
N ASP A 52 2.65 4.59 11.70
CA ASP A 52 2.51 3.98 10.38
C ASP A 52 1.21 3.16 10.37
N VAL A 53 0.22 3.58 9.57
CA VAL A 53 -1.15 3.04 9.57
C VAL A 53 -1.40 2.20 8.31
N GLY A 54 -1.69 0.91 8.49
CA GLY A 54 -1.70 -0.08 7.42
C GLY A 54 -0.28 -0.45 7.04
N ALA A 55 0.56 -0.73 8.06
CA ALA A 55 2.01 -0.87 7.93
C ALA A 55 2.47 -2.16 7.22
N GLY A 56 1.56 -3.13 7.00
CA GLY A 56 1.89 -4.41 6.38
C GLY A 56 2.99 -5.15 7.13
N CYS A 57 4.02 -5.65 6.43
CA CYS A 57 5.17 -6.32 7.03
C CYS A 57 6.20 -5.35 7.67
N GLY A 58 5.91 -4.04 7.69
CA GLY A 58 6.68 -3.04 8.43
C GLY A 58 7.88 -2.46 7.71
N GLY A 59 8.00 -2.62 6.39
CA GLY A 59 9.14 -2.08 5.63
C GLY A 59 9.29 -0.57 5.79
N ALA A 60 8.20 0.19 5.73
CA ALA A 60 8.19 1.65 5.92
C ALA A 60 8.52 2.03 7.38
N ALA A 61 7.96 1.32 8.35
CA ALA A 61 8.25 1.50 9.77
C ALA A 61 9.73 1.29 10.09
N LEU A 62 10.34 0.23 9.52
CA LEU A 62 11.79 -0.04 9.65
C LEU A 62 12.62 1.09 9.03
N ALA A 63 12.23 1.57 7.85
CA ALA A 63 12.92 2.68 7.20
C ALA A 63 12.83 3.98 8.03
N ALA A 64 11.69 4.25 8.67
CA ALA A 64 11.53 5.39 9.57
C ALA A 64 12.37 5.25 10.86
N ALA A 65 12.37 4.06 11.47
CA ALA A 65 13.17 3.79 12.66
C ALA A 65 14.68 3.92 12.37
N ASN A 66 15.14 3.51 11.19
CA ASN A 66 16.53 3.71 10.77
C ASN A 66 16.90 5.20 10.62
N ARG A 67 15.93 6.10 10.49
CA ARG A 67 16.12 7.56 10.55
C ARG A 67 16.06 8.12 11.99
N GLY A 68 15.93 7.25 12.99
CA GLY A 68 15.86 7.61 14.42
C GLY A 68 14.46 7.87 14.96
N ALA A 69 13.40 7.63 14.19
CA ALA A 69 12.02 7.81 14.67
C ALA A 69 11.62 6.74 15.71
N GLN A 70 10.70 7.12 16.58
CA GLN A 70 9.99 6.22 17.49
C GLN A 70 8.65 5.83 16.82
N VAL A 71 8.57 4.62 16.28
CA VAL A 71 7.49 4.23 15.38
C VAL A 71 6.48 3.33 16.08
N LEU A 72 5.21 3.74 16.12
CA LEU A 72 4.09 2.83 16.33
C LEU A 72 3.59 2.40 14.94
N ALA A 73 3.74 1.12 14.59
CA ALA A 73 3.28 0.57 13.35
C ALA A 73 2.05 -0.32 13.61
N VAL A 74 0.95 0.00 12.92
CA VAL A 74 -0.33 -0.69 13.11
C VAL A 74 -0.84 -1.28 11.80
N ASP A 75 -1.36 -2.49 11.90
CA ASP A 75 -2.05 -3.16 10.80
C ASP A 75 -3.21 -4.00 11.36
N ALA A 76 -4.27 -4.16 10.58
CA ALA A 76 -5.41 -4.95 11.00
C ALA A 76 -5.19 -6.47 10.81
N SER A 77 -4.23 -6.89 9.95
CA SER A 77 -3.81 -8.28 9.80
C SER A 77 -2.86 -8.68 10.92
N SER A 78 -3.26 -9.70 11.68
CA SER A 78 -2.45 -10.24 12.78
C SER A 78 -1.15 -10.88 12.30
N MET A 79 -1.15 -11.51 11.13
CA MET A 79 0.02 -12.15 10.54
C MET A 79 1.01 -11.14 9.97
N MET A 80 0.54 -10.03 9.36
CA MET A 80 1.40 -8.90 8.99
C MET A 80 2.12 -8.33 10.21
N VAL A 81 1.38 -8.11 11.31
CA VAL A 81 1.95 -7.62 12.58
C VAL A 81 2.94 -8.62 13.17
N ALA A 82 2.64 -9.92 13.16
CA ALA A 82 3.58 -10.95 13.63
C ALA A 82 4.89 -10.92 12.84
N ARG A 83 4.81 -10.78 11.51
CA ARG A 83 5.98 -10.64 10.65
C ARG A 83 6.78 -9.39 10.95
N MET A 84 6.11 -8.26 11.12
CA MET A 84 6.72 -6.98 11.47
C MET A 84 7.46 -7.05 12.82
N ARG A 85 6.87 -7.69 13.85
CA ARG A 85 7.51 -7.93 15.15
C ARG A 85 8.79 -8.76 15.01
N ALA A 86 8.74 -9.84 14.22
CA ALA A 86 9.91 -10.68 13.98
C ALA A 86 11.06 -9.88 13.35
N ARG A 87 10.76 -8.98 12.42
CA ARG A 87 11.75 -8.10 11.76
C ARG A 87 12.29 -7.04 12.72
N ALA A 88 11.42 -6.40 13.50
CA ALA A 88 11.80 -5.37 14.47
C ALA A 88 12.76 -5.92 15.54
N ASN A 89 12.55 -7.16 16.01
CA ASN A 89 13.41 -7.80 16.98
C ASN A 89 14.82 -8.13 16.43
N GLY A 90 14.95 -8.28 15.10
CA GLY A 90 16.23 -8.51 14.43
C GLY A 90 17.07 -7.24 14.17
N THR A 91 16.50 -6.05 14.40
CA THR A 91 17.17 -4.75 14.17
C THR A 91 17.82 -4.18 15.43
N ASN A 92 18.57 -4.96 16.16
CA ASN A 92 19.31 -4.49 17.35
C ASN A 92 20.45 -3.53 16.94
N GLY A 93 20.23 -2.22 17.12
CA GLY A 93 21.27 -1.19 16.96
C GLY A 93 20.89 0.08 16.23
N GLY A 94 19.64 0.27 15.77
CA GLY A 94 19.17 1.52 15.19
C GLY A 94 18.88 2.59 16.25
N ALA A 95 18.98 3.87 15.89
CA ALA A 95 18.67 5.00 16.77
C ALA A 95 17.18 5.10 17.14
N GLY A 96 16.30 4.45 16.38
CA GLY A 96 14.84 4.44 16.57
C GLY A 96 14.32 3.12 17.15
N ARG A 97 13.03 3.11 17.48
CA ARG A 97 12.30 1.93 17.99
C ARG A 97 11.03 1.69 17.22
N ILE A 98 10.59 0.43 17.14
CA ILE A 98 9.31 0.04 16.52
C ILE A 98 8.47 -0.73 17.54
N TRP A 99 7.22 -0.31 17.68
CA TRP A 99 6.16 -1.06 18.36
C TRP A 99 5.13 -1.48 17.30
N ALA A 100 4.97 -2.77 17.10
CA ALA A 100 4.05 -3.34 16.11
C ALA A 100 2.80 -3.87 16.81
N VAL A 101 1.61 -3.36 16.44
CA VAL A 101 0.34 -3.67 17.12
C VAL A 101 -0.75 -3.97 16.11
N ALA A 102 -1.48 -5.09 16.32
CA ALA A 102 -2.68 -5.39 15.55
C ALA A 102 -3.80 -4.42 15.98
N MET A 103 -4.29 -3.60 15.04
CA MET A 103 -5.24 -2.54 15.34
C MET A 103 -6.00 -2.12 14.09
N ASP A 104 -7.29 -1.81 14.25
CA ASP A 104 -8.10 -1.19 13.21
C ASP A 104 -7.69 0.29 13.04
N GLY A 105 -7.21 0.65 11.85
CA GLY A 105 -6.83 2.03 11.53
C GLY A 105 -8.01 3.02 11.50
N THR A 106 -9.26 2.54 11.53
CA THR A 106 -10.46 3.39 11.64
C THR A 106 -10.90 3.62 13.09
N ALA A 107 -10.19 3.02 14.07
CA ALA A 107 -10.49 3.12 15.50
C ALA A 107 -9.19 2.91 16.32
N LEU A 108 -8.26 3.84 16.19
CA LEU A 108 -6.95 3.75 16.83
C LEU A 108 -7.03 3.86 18.36
N ALA A 109 -6.64 2.80 19.06
CA ALA A 109 -6.62 2.75 20.53
C ALA A 109 -5.39 3.47 21.11
N VAL A 110 -5.16 4.71 20.67
CA VAL A 110 -4.07 5.58 21.14
C VAL A 110 -4.61 6.96 21.50
N PRO A 111 -3.99 7.69 22.44
CA PRO A 111 -4.46 9.03 22.85
C PRO A 111 -4.37 10.04 21.70
N ASN A 112 -5.17 11.11 21.80
CA ASN A 112 -5.09 12.25 20.89
C ASN A 112 -3.71 12.93 20.99
N ALA A 113 -3.31 13.62 19.93
CA ALA A 113 -2.13 14.48 19.89
C ALA A 113 -0.83 13.78 20.40
N SER A 114 -0.62 12.53 19.98
CA SER A 114 0.47 11.67 20.46
C SER A 114 1.67 11.59 19.50
N PHE A 115 1.48 11.96 18.23
CA PHE A 115 2.49 11.76 17.18
C PHE A 115 2.85 13.07 16.47
N ASP A 116 4.13 13.20 16.11
CA ASP A 116 4.68 14.33 15.35
C ASP A 116 4.44 14.14 13.85
N ALA A 117 4.37 12.85 13.42
CA ALA A 117 4.14 12.49 12.05
C ALA A 117 3.29 11.22 11.92
N ALA A 118 2.62 11.08 10.77
CA ALA A 118 1.89 9.89 10.38
C ALA A 118 2.26 9.49 8.94
N LEU A 119 2.24 8.19 8.68
CA LEU A 119 2.48 7.61 7.37
C LEU A 119 1.38 6.59 7.07
N SER A 120 0.96 6.51 5.80
CA SER A 120 0.18 5.38 5.29
C SER A 120 0.51 5.14 3.82
N VAL A 121 1.21 4.03 3.55
CA VAL A 121 1.65 3.68 2.20
C VAL A 121 0.72 2.60 1.66
N PHE A 122 -0.20 2.99 0.77
CA PHE A 122 -1.26 2.13 0.21
C PHE A 122 -2.20 1.49 1.25
N GLY A 123 -2.13 1.88 2.53
CA GLY A 123 -2.94 1.30 3.61
C GLY A 123 -4.32 1.95 3.70
N VAL A 124 -4.40 3.23 4.10
CA VAL A 124 -5.68 3.92 4.37
C VAL A 124 -6.62 3.95 3.16
N ILE A 125 -6.08 3.91 1.94
CA ILE A 125 -6.88 3.87 0.71
C ILE A 125 -7.71 2.59 0.56
N LEU A 126 -7.33 1.51 1.24
CA LEU A 126 -8.05 0.24 1.25
C LEU A 126 -9.14 0.18 2.32
N PHE A 127 -9.14 1.07 3.30
CA PHE A 127 -10.14 1.04 4.36
C PHE A 127 -11.56 1.19 3.76
N PRO A 128 -12.55 0.46 4.24
CA PRO A 128 -13.95 0.63 3.80
C PRO A 128 -14.38 2.09 3.92
N ASP A 129 -14.08 2.73 5.04
CA ASP A 129 -14.21 4.17 5.28
C ASP A 129 -12.83 4.82 5.44
N ALA A 130 -12.23 5.21 4.31
CA ALA A 130 -10.92 5.86 4.29
C ALA A 130 -10.93 7.24 4.97
N VAL A 131 -12.05 7.97 4.89
CA VAL A 131 -12.19 9.28 5.55
C VAL A 131 -12.16 9.13 7.06
N ARG A 132 -12.82 8.10 7.60
CA ARG A 132 -12.76 7.77 9.02
C ARG A 132 -11.33 7.40 9.44
N GLY A 133 -10.62 6.60 8.65
CA GLY A 133 -9.21 6.29 8.90
C GLY A 133 -8.34 7.54 8.92
N MET A 134 -8.52 8.45 7.96
CA MET A 134 -7.81 9.73 7.95
C MET A 134 -8.15 10.62 9.14
N ARG A 135 -9.41 10.65 9.59
CA ARG A 135 -9.80 11.39 10.82
C ARG A 135 -9.14 10.82 12.07
N GLU A 136 -8.97 9.51 12.17
CA GLU A 136 -8.22 8.88 13.27
C GLU A 136 -6.73 9.27 13.22
N ILE A 137 -6.12 9.28 12.02
CA ILE A 137 -4.75 9.81 11.84
C ILE A 137 -4.67 11.26 12.33
N VAL A 138 -5.61 12.12 11.93
CA VAL A 138 -5.67 13.53 12.37
C VAL A 138 -5.83 13.64 13.88
N ARG A 139 -6.70 12.81 14.47
CA ARG A 139 -6.94 12.83 15.94
C ARG A 139 -5.65 12.55 16.71
N VAL A 140 -4.88 11.56 16.27
CA VAL A 140 -3.66 11.15 16.97
C VAL A 140 -2.45 12.02 16.68
N LEU A 141 -2.46 12.80 15.59
CA LEU A 141 -1.43 13.81 15.32
C LEU A 141 -1.53 14.98 16.30
N LYS A 142 -0.38 15.48 16.73
CA LYS A 142 -0.25 16.78 17.42
C LYS A 142 -0.72 17.92 16.51
N PRO A 143 -1.15 19.09 17.07
CA PRO A 143 -1.25 20.32 16.28
C PRO A 143 0.06 20.56 15.50
N GLY A 144 0.00 20.94 14.22
CA GLY A 144 1.15 21.07 13.34
C GLY A 144 1.78 19.74 12.89
N GLY A 145 1.26 18.60 13.35
CA GLY A 145 1.76 17.27 12.97
C GLY A 145 1.57 16.99 11.47
N ARG A 146 2.53 16.31 10.87
CA ARG A 146 2.62 16.06 9.43
C ARG A 146 2.08 14.67 9.09
N VAL A 147 1.49 14.52 7.90
CA VAL A 147 1.05 13.21 7.38
C VAL A 147 1.43 13.06 5.92
N ALA A 148 1.95 11.90 5.57
CA ALA A 148 2.10 11.49 4.18
C ALA A 148 1.26 10.24 3.90
N VAL A 149 0.55 10.27 2.78
CA VAL A 149 -0.23 9.14 2.27
C VAL A 149 0.18 8.85 0.84
N VAL A 150 0.33 7.56 0.52
CA VAL A 150 0.59 7.10 -0.85
C VAL A 150 -0.64 6.39 -1.38
N SER A 151 -1.05 6.73 -2.60
CA SER A 151 -2.18 6.14 -3.32
C SER A 151 -1.80 5.81 -4.76
N TRP A 152 -2.45 4.80 -5.34
CA TRP A 152 -2.31 4.50 -6.75
C TRP A 152 -2.84 5.62 -7.65
N THR A 153 -2.28 5.69 -8.85
CA THR A 153 -2.83 6.42 -9.99
C THR A 153 -3.68 5.47 -10.87
N GLU A 154 -3.78 5.73 -12.15
CA GLU A 154 -4.53 4.89 -13.10
C GLU A 154 -3.89 3.50 -13.24
N THR A 155 -4.71 2.48 -13.51
CA THR A 155 -4.26 1.08 -13.63
C THR A 155 -3.16 0.90 -14.67
N GLU A 156 -3.24 1.64 -15.78
CA GLU A 156 -2.28 1.60 -16.88
C GLU A 156 -0.88 2.06 -16.47
N ARG A 157 -0.80 2.75 -15.33
CA ARG A 157 0.46 3.22 -14.74
C ARG A 157 1.04 2.27 -13.69
N TYR A 158 0.37 1.17 -13.43
CA TYR A 158 0.89 0.03 -12.67
C TYR A 158 1.14 -1.12 -13.64
N GLU A 159 2.35 -1.18 -14.17
CA GLU A 159 2.70 -2.03 -15.33
C GLU A 159 2.37 -3.51 -15.10
N LEU A 160 2.55 -4.04 -13.89
CA LEU A 160 2.18 -5.43 -13.59
C LEU A 160 0.69 -5.70 -13.86
N ALA A 161 -0.19 -4.84 -13.35
CA ALA A 161 -1.63 -5.00 -13.52
C ALA A 161 -2.03 -4.78 -14.99
N ALA A 162 -1.46 -3.78 -15.65
CA ALA A 162 -1.71 -3.51 -17.07
C ALA A 162 -1.33 -4.70 -17.95
N ARG A 163 -0.16 -5.32 -17.73
CA ARG A 163 0.31 -6.51 -18.47
C ARG A 163 -0.56 -7.74 -18.19
N LEU A 164 -1.00 -7.95 -16.94
CA LEU A 164 -1.92 -9.05 -16.63
C LEU A 164 -3.27 -8.85 -17.32
N ILE A 165 -3.82 -7.64 -17.32
CA ILE A 165 -5.06 -7.32 -18.03
C ILE A 165 -4.90 -7.53 -19.53
N ALA A 166 -3.76 -7.15 -20.13
CA ALA A 166 -3.46 -7.40 -21.54
C ALA A 166 -3.45 -8.91 -21.87
N ALA A 167 -2.82 -9.73 -21.01
CA ALA A 167 -2.81 -11.18 -21.17
C ALA A 167 -4.22 -11.80 -21.04
N ILE A 168 -5.04 -11.30 -20.10
CA ILE A 168 -6.45 -11.70 -19.98
C ILE A 168 -7.20 -11.36 -21.28
N THR A 169 -7.00 -10.17 -21.81
CA THR A 169 -7.65 -9.71 -23.03
C THR A 169 -7.22 -10.55 -24.25
N GLU A 170 -5.95 -10.91 -24.34
CA GLU A 170 -5.41 -11.79 -25.40
C GLU A 170 -6.08 -13.17 -25.39
N VAL A 171 -6.28 -13.76 -24.22
CA VAL A 171 -6.81 -15.13 -24.08
C VAL A 171 -8.33 -15.19 -24.13
N ARG A 172 -9.03 -14.21 -23.56
CA ARG A 172 -10.49 -14.19 -23.38
C ARG A 172 -11.22 -13.19 -24.27
N GLY A 173 -10.49 -12.35 -24.99
CA GLY A 173 -11.05 -11.18 -25.67
C GLY A 173 -11.29 -10.01 -24.69
N PRO A 174 -11.78 -8.86 -25.21
CA PRO A 174 -12.08 -7.70 -24.40
C PRO A 174 -13.04 -8.03 -23.25
N GLN A 175 -12.69 -7.62 -22.04
CA GLN A 175 -13.53 -7.80 -20.87
C GLN A 175 -14.33 -6.51 -20.59
N PRO A 176 -15.58 -6.61 -20.12
CA PRO A 176 -16.31 -5.44 -19.67
C PRO A 176 -15.56 -4.80 -18.47
N PRO A 177 -15.66 -3.48 -18.29
CA PRO A 177 -15.10 -2.83 -17.12
C PRO A 177 -15.72 -3.43 -15.84
N PRO A 178 -14.97 -3.47 -14.73
CA PRO A 178 -15.49 -3.99 -13.48
C PRO A 178 -16.72 -3.18 -13.04
N SER A 179 -17.78 -3.86 -12.60
CA SER A 179 -19.02 -3.23 -12.13
C SER A 179 -18.81 -2.36 -10.89
N VAL A 180 -17.77 -2.63 -10.12
CA VAL A 180 -17.35 -1.86 -8.95
C VAL A 180 -15.87 -1.52 -9.12
N LEU A 181 -15.54 -0.22 -8.94
CA LEU A 181 -14.14 0.22 -8.99
C LEU A 181 -13.34 -0.48 -7.88
N PRO A 182 -12.19 -1.11 -8.20
CA PRO A 182 -11.31 -1.70 -7.20
C PRO A 182 -10.95 -0.70 -6.09
N ALA A 183 -10.96 -1.17 -4.82
CA ALA A 183 -10.79 -0.32 -3.65
C ALA A 183 -9.48 0.51 -3.72
N GLN A 184 -8.40 -0.08 -4.20
CA GLN A 184 -7.10 0.58 -4.37
C GLN A 184 -7.12 1.73 -5.39
N LEU A 185 -8.09 1.78 -6.30
CA LEU A 185 -8.19 2.80 -7.34
C LEU A 185 -9.18 3.93 -7.01
N ARG A 186 -9.82 3.89 -5.83
CA ARG A 186 -10.82 4.92 -5.42
C ARG A 186 -10.26 6.33 -5.43
N PHE A 187 -8.97 6.47 -5.15
CA PHE A 187 -8.26 7.74 -5.04
C PHE A 187 -7.21 7.93 -6.15
N ARG A 188 -7.40 7.29 -7.31
CA ARG A 188 -6.46 7.37 -8.44
C ARG A 188 -6.35 8.76 -9.06
N GLU A 189 -7.42 9.53 -9.01
CA GLU A 189 -7.45 10.90 -9.54
C GLU A 189 -7.02 11.89 -8.45
N GLU A 190 -6.08 12.78 -8.77
CA GLU A 190 -5.52 13.73 -7.80
C GLU A 190 -6.59 14.56 -7.08
N PRO A 191 -7.63 15.12 -7.73
CA PRO A 191 -8.66 15.87 -7.02
C PRO A 191 -9.41 15.04 -5.99
N VAL A 192 -9.68 13.75 -6.29
CA VAL A 192 -10.33 12.81 -5.36
C VAL A 192 -9.39 12.48 -4.21
N PHE A 193 -8.11 12.24 -4.50
CA PHE A 193 -7.11 11.99 -3.48
C PHE A 193 -6.91 13.21 -2.57
N ARG A 194 -6.85 14.42 -3.13
CA ARG A 194 -6.80 15.68 -2.38
C ARG A 194 -8.01 15.87 -1.47
N SER A 195 -9.19 15.49 -1.96
CA SER A 195 -10.44 15.60 -1.17
C SER A 195 -10.44 14.70 0.07
N LEU A 196 -9.71 13.57 0.05
CA LEU A 196 -9.56 12.68 1.22
C LEU A 196 -8.92 13.40 2.41
N PHE A 197 -7.88 14.19 2.15
CA PHE A 197 -7.20 15.01 3.19
C PHE A 197 -8.12 16.13 3.69
N ALA A 198 -8.76 16.85 2.76
CA ALA A 198 -9.63 17.96 3.09
C ALA A 198 -10.83 17.53 3.95
N GLN A 199 -11.45 16.38 3.64
CA GLN A 199 -12.55 15.79 4.42
C GLN A 199 -12.14 15.37 5.84
N ALA A 200 -10.84 15.15 6.06
CA ALA A 200 -10.28 14.88 7.38
C ALA A 200 -9.83 16.15 8.13
N GLY A 201 -9.92 17.33 7.50
CA GLY A 201 -9.53 18.59 8.12
C GLY A 201 -8.04 18.90 8.05
N LEU A 202 -7.32 18.32 7.08
CA LEU A 202 -5.90 18.54 6.86
C LEU A 202 -5.65 19.65 5.85
N THR A 203 -4.56 20.40 6.05
CA THR A 203 -4.02 21.35 5.06
C THR A 203 -3.04 20.63 4.15
N VAL A 204 -3.40 20.45 2.87
CA VAL A 204 -2.54 19.82 1.87
C VAL A 204 -1.50 20.81 1.38
N HIS A 205 -0.22 20.44 1.46
CA HIS A 205 0.89 21.22 0.94
C HIS A 205 1.20 20.86 -0.49
N GLU A 206 1.33 19.57 -0.76
CA GLU A 206 1.62 19.09 -2.10
C GLU A 206 1.07 17.67 -2.33
N ILE A 207 0.81 17.35 -3.58
CA ILE A 207 0.64 15.98 -4.05
C ILE A 207 1.61 15.81 -5.21
N VAL A 208 2.59 14.93 -5.02
CA VAL A 208 3.59 14.63 -6.04
C VAL A 208 3.25 13.29 -6.70
N ARG A 209 3.45 13.23 -8.01
CA ARG A 209 3.37 12.01 -8.78
C ARG A 209 4.75 11.39 -8.85
N LEU A 210 4.90 10.19 -8.31
CA LEU A 210 6.17 9.48 -8.21
C LEU A 210 6.14 8.25 -9.12
N GLU A 211 7.20 8.09 -9.90
CA GLU A 211 7.46 6.86 -10.65
C GLU A 211 8.54 6.06 -9.94
N GLN A 212 8.31 4.75 -9.80
CA GLN A 212 9.29 3.81 -9.27
C GLN A 212 9.48 2.67 -10.26
N ARG A 213 10.73 2.23 -10.38
CA ARG A 213 11.07 0.98 -11.06
C ARG A 213 11.26 -0.14 -10.05
N TRP A 214 10.83 -1.30 -10.43
CA TRP A 214 10.70 -2.45 -9.55
C TRP A 214 11.36 -3.66 -10.21
N PRO A 215 12.61 -3.96 -9.85
CA PRO A 215 13.31 -5.13 -10.36
C PRO A 215 12.74 -6.40 -9.73
N LEU A 216 12.50 -7.40 -10.57
CA LEU A 216 11.94 -8.70 -10.20
C LEU A 216 12.74 -9.81 -10.89
N PRO A 217 12.87 -11.01 -10.28
CA PRO A 217 13.78 -12.05 -10.76
C PRO A 217 13.55 -12.53 -12.19
N SER A 218 12.28 -12.70 -12.60
CA SER A 218 11.91 -13.06 -13.96
C SER A 218 10.38 -12.96 -14.16
N ALA A 219 9.95 -12.97 -15.40
CA ALA A 219 8.53 -13.03 -15.76
C ALA A 219 7.83 -14.28 -15.17
N ARG A 220 8.49 -15.44 -15.22
CA ARG A 220 7.96 -16.69 -14.67
C ARG A 220 7.83 -16.62 -13.15
N TRP A 221 8.84 -16.10 -12.46
CA TRP A 221 8.78 -15.90 -11.01
C TRP A 221 7.61 -14.99 -10.61
N ILE A 222 7.36 -13.92 -11.38
CA ILE A 222 6.21 -13.04 -11.15
C ILE A 222 4.90 -13.83 -11.29
N ALA A 223 4.74 -14.60 -12.36
CA ALA A 223 3.54 -15.39 -12.59
C ALA A 223 3.26 -16.40 -11.45
N GLU A 224 4.30 -17.02 -10.89
CA GLU A 224 4.20 -17.93 -9.75
C GLU A 224 3.78 -17.21 -8.46
N HIS A 225 4.16 -15.95 -8.28
CA HIS A 225 3.92 -15.16 -7.07
C HIS A 225 2.86 -14.05 -7.26
N ILE A 226 2.12 -14.06 -8.39
CA ILE A 226 1.23 -12.96 -8.77
C ILE A 226 0.05 -12.76 -7.81
N ALA A 227 -0.28 -13.76 -7.01
CA ALA A 227 -1.31 -13.71 -5.98
C ALA A 227 -0.80 -13.11 -4.65
N PHE A 228 0.05 -12.10 -4.69
CA PHE A 228 0.70 -11.48 -3.51
C PHE A 228 -0.22 -10.60 -2.64
N ALA A 229 -1.44 -10.34 -3.10
CA ALA A 229 -2.45 -9.55 -2.39
C ALA A 229 -3.84 -10.16 -2.60
N PRO A 230 -4.80 -9.98 -1.68
CA PRO A 230 -6.12 -10.58 -1.79
C PRO A 230 -6.86 -10.26 -3.09
N GLY A 231 -6.77 -9.01 -3.58
CA GLY A 231 -7.36 -8.58 -4.86
C GLY A 231 -6.71 -9.26 -6.07
N MET A 232 -5.39 -9.38 -6.09
CA MET A 232 -4.66 -10.11 -7.13
C MET A 232 -4.98 -11.61 -7.10
N ALA A 233 -5.04 -12.20 -5.92
CA ALA A 233 -5.44 -13.60 -5.73
C ALA A 233 -6.86 -13.85 -6.25
N ALA A 234 -7.81 -12.97 -5.92
CA ALA A 234 -9.18 -13.06 -6.42
C ALA A 234 -9.26 -12.92 -7.95
N MET A 235 -8.49 -12.00 -8.54
CA MET A 235 -8.41 -11.84 -9.99
C MET A 235 -7.91 -13.12 -10.65
N VAL A 236 -6.81 -13.69 -10.17
CA VAL A 236 -6.21 -14.91 -10.72
C VAL A 236 -7.12 -16.13 -10.50
N GLN A 237 -7.80 -16.23 -9.35
CA GLN A 237 -8.79 -17.25 -9.09
C GLN A 237 -9.99 -17.17 -10.05
N GLY A 238 -10.45 -15.96 -10.37
CA GLY A 238 -11.52 -15.69 -11.33
C GLY A 238 -11.19 -16.10 -12.78
N LEU A 239 -9.94 -16.41 -13.08
CA LEU A 239 -9.55 -16.96 -14.39
C LEU A 239 -10.02 -18.41 -14.60
N GLY A 240 -10.24 -19.16 -13.53
CA GLY A 240 -10.74 -20.54 -13.61
C GLY A 240 -9.86 -21.42 -14.52
N ALA A 241 -10.46 -22.08 -15.51
CA ALA A 241 -9.76 -22.96 -16.46
C ALA A 241 -8.74 -22.24 -17.36
N ASP A 242 -8.88 -20.91 -17.56
CA ASP A 242 -7.96 -20.15 -18.39
C ASP A 242 -6.70 -19.67 -17.65
N ARG A 243 -6.60 -19.93 -16.35
CA ARG A 243 -5.49 -19.43 -15.51
C ARG A 243 -4.13 -19.70 -16.13
N THR A 244 -3.85 -20.96 -16.47
CA THR A 244 -2.55 -21.35 -17.04
C THR A 244 -2.29 -20.61 -18.37
N ARG A 245 -3.27 -20.58 -19.26
CA ARG A 245 -3.14 -19.90 -20.56
C ARG A 245 -2.86 -18.41 -20.41
N VAL A 246 -3.55 -17.72 -19.49
CA VAL A 246 -3.35 -16.29 -19.22
C VAL A 246 -1.98 -16.02 -18.62
N LEU A 247 -1.55 -16.83 -17.65
CA LEU A 247 -0.22 -16.64 -17.03
C LEU A 247 0.91 -16.98 -18.00
N ASP A 248 0.74 -17.98 -18.87
CA ASP A 248 1.71 -18.26 -19.95
C ASP A 248 1.79 -17.11 -20.96
N ALA A 249 0.64 -16.55 -21.38
CA ALA A 249 0.60 -15.37 -22.26
C ALA A 249 1.30 -14.16 -21.60
N PHE A 250 1.04 -13.91 -20.31
CA PHE A 250 1.73 -12.88 -19.52
C PHE A 250 3.25 -13.09 -19.54
N VAL A 251 3.72 -14.30 -19.26
CA VAL A 251 5.15 -14.63 -19.24
C VAL A 251 5.77 -14.43 -20.63
N VAL A 252 5.15 -14.96 -21.67
CA VAL A 252 5.64 -14.85 -23.05
C VAL A 252 5.75 -13.38 -23.49
N ALA A 253 4.73 -12.57 -23.21
CA ALA A 253 4.74 -11.15 -23.55
C ALA A 253 5.86 -10.40 -22.83
N LEU A 254 6.05 -10.67 -21.52
CA LEU A 254 7.08 -10.00 -20.75
C LEU A 254 8.50 -10.46 -21.12
N GLU A 255 8.70 -11.77 -21.36
CA GLU A 255 9.99 -12.31 -21.83
C GLU A 255 10.35 -11.80 -23.24
N ARG A 256 9.36 -11.62 -24.13
CA ARG A 256 9.58 -11.02 -25.44
C ARG A 256 10.10 -9.59 -25.33
N ASP A 257 9.56 -8.81 -24.38
CA ASP A 257 9.87 -7.39 -24.25
C ASP A 257 11.17 -7.14 -23.47
N GLN A 258 11.48 -7.98 -22.46
CA GLN A 258 12.59 -7.74 -21.52
C GLN A 258 13.59 -8.91 -21.41
N GLY A 259 13.33 -10.05 -22.06
CA GLY A 259 14.17 -11.24 -21.96
C GLY A 259 13.76 -12.17 -20.79
N ARG A 260 14.49 -13.28 -20.64
CA ARG A 260 14.16 -14.35 -19.66
C ARG A 260 14.75 -14.16 -18.27
N GLY A 261 15.62 -13.18 -18.09
CA GLY A 261 16.27 -12.87 -16.81
C GLY A 261 15.47 -11.94 -15.95
N GLU A 262 16.20 -11.14 -15.16
CA GLU A 262 15.63 -10.06 -14.37
C GLU A 262 14.79 -9.13 -15.25
N VAL A 263 13.61 -8.78 -14.77
CA VAL A 263 12.69 -7.84 -15.41
C VAL A 263 12.50 -6.63 -14.52
N SER A 264 12.28 -5.45 -15.12
CA SER A 264 12.03 -4.22 -14.38
C SER A 264 10.69 -3.65 -14.79
N LEU A 265 9.73 -3.69 -13.85
CA LEU A 265 8.41 -3.10 -14.06
C LEU A 265 8.36 -1.69 -13.49
N SER A 266 7.49 -0.85 -14.04
CA SER A 266 7.24 0.50 -13.54
C SER A 266 5.89 0.59 -12.83
N ALA A 267 5.84 1.52 -11.88
CA ALA A 267 4.59 1.90 -11.21
C ALA A 267 4.61 3.38 -10.89
N ILE A 268 3.46 4.03 -11.03
CA ILE A 268 3.27 5.43 -10.66
C ILE A 268 2.25 5.53 -9.54
N ALA A 269 2.56 6.35 -8.53
CA ALA A 269 1.69 6.63 -7.41
C ALA A 269 1.67 8.12 -7.06
N HIS A 270 0.60 8.58 -6.45
CA HIS A 270 0.53 9.87 -5.78
C HIS A 270 1.10 9.74 -4.36
N SER A 271 1.91 10.69 -3.94
CA SER A 271 2.29 10.91 -2.54
C SER A 271 1.81 12.28 -2.11
N GLY A 272 0.85 12.33 -1.19
CA GLY A 272 0.31 13.57 -0.64
C GLY A 272 0.94 13.89 0.71
N LEU A 273 1.41 15.13 0.89
CA LEU A 273 1.89 15.70 2.14
C LEU A 273 0.90 16.73 2.67
N ALA A 274 0.52 16.59 3.92
CA ALA A 274 -0.39 17.52 4.58
C ALA A 274 -0.01 17.73 6.05
N THR A 275 -0.58 18.76 6.68
CA THR A 275 -0.44 19.02 8.12
C THR A 275 -1.79 19.16 8.79
N LYS A 276 -1.84 18.75 10.06
CA LYS A 276 -2.93 19.09 10.96
C LYS A 276 -2.80 20.56 11.34
N PRO A 277 -3.87 21.37 11.21
CA PRO A 277 -3.89 22.74 11.70
C PRO A 277 -3.47 22.86 13.17
N GLU A 278 -2.96 24.03 13.56
CA GLU A 278 -2.46 24.26 14.93
C GLU A 278 -3.55 24.51 15.97
N TRP A 279 -4.83 24.64 15.54
CA TRP A 279 -6.00 24.84 16.42
C TRP A 279 -6.85 23.59 16.58
#